data_7e03e6ea7b3eef49d06a456974546cb8
#
_entry.id   7e03e6ea7b3eef49d06a456974546cb8
#
_cell.length_a   1.000
_cell.length_b   1.000
_cell.length_c   1.000
_cell.angle_alpha   90.00
_cell.angle_beta   90.00
_cell.angle_gamma   90.00
#
_symmetry.space_group_name_H-M   'P 1'
#
loop_
_entity.id
_entity.type
_entity.pdbx_description
1 polymer ?
#
loop_
_entity_poly.entity_id
_entity_poly.type
_entity_poly.pdbx_seq_one_letter_code
_entity_poly.pdbx_strand_id
1 'polypeptide(L)'
;MLESLGPLVGSPWIYAVVALSVLLDVFLPVLPSGVLVITAATAAAAGSTTVTGQVPREVPSLLILILCAATASVLGDLVAYRLARRGGDRFDRAIARSRRLTKAQARLGSTLARGGGALVVIARFAPAGRSVVSLGAGAARRRVREFLPWSALAGVIWAGYSVGLGYFGGQWLGASWVGAAVSVFALFGAGALAAYVMRRRPAPQPATEPA
;
A
#
# COMPACT_ATOMS: atom_id res chain seq x y z
N MET A 1 6.58 -21.21 15.26
CA MET A 1 5.68 -20.51 14.33
C MET A 1 6.40 -19.90 13.11
N LEU A 2 7.63 -19.39 13.23
CA LEU A 2 8.41 -18.92 12.07
C LEU A 2 9.02 -20.08 11.24
N GLU A 3 9.27 -21.22 11.84
CA GLU A 3 9.78 -22.43 11.15
C GLU A 3 8.76 -23.04 10.18
N SER A 4 7.46 -22.88 10.44
CA SER A 4 6.40 -23.35 9.55
C SER A 4 6.20 -22.47 8.29
N LEU A 5 6.75 -21.26 8.25
CA LEU A 5 6.71 -20.39 7.10
C LEU A 5 7.88 -20.61 6.12
N GLY A 6 8.95 -21.27 6.57
CA GLY A 6 10.13 -21.57 5.75
C GLY A 6 9.82 -22.31 4.42
N PRO A 7 8.99 -23.37 4.42
CA PRO A 7 8.60 -24.08 3.21
C PRO A 7 7.74 -23.24 2.25
N LEU A 8 6.95 -22.28 2.78
CA LEU A 8 6.08 -21.42 1.98
C LEU A 8 6.85 -20.29 1.28
N VAL A 9 7.92 -19.79 1.89
CA VAL A 9 8.73 -18.70 1.33
C VAL A 9 9.53 -19.14 0.10
N GLY A 10 9.93 -20.41 0.04
CA GLY A 10 10.58 -21.03 -1.13
C GLY A 10 9.61 -21.59 -2.18
N SER A 11 8.29 -21.44 -1.98
CA SER A 11 7.28 -21.98 -2.89
C SER A 11 6.69 -20.88 -3.77
N PRO A 12 6.27 -21.16 -5.02
CA PRO A 12 5.53 -20.23 -5.86
C PRO A 12 4.26 -19.65 -5.21
N TRP A 13 3.72 -20.33 -4.20
CA TRP A 13 2.57 -19.89 -3.43
C TRP A 13 2.79 -18.59 -2.66
N ILE A 14 4.05 -18.22 -2.39
CA ILE A 14 4.35 -16.96 -1.69
C ILE A 14 3.81 -15.75 -2.45
N TYR A 15 3.89 -15.77 -3.79
CA TYR A 15 3.36 -14.68 -4.61
C TYR A 15 1.84 -14.59 -4.52
N ALA A 16 1.15 -15.74 -4.48
CA ALA A 16 -0.31 -15.78 -4.33
C ALA A 16 -0.75 -15.26 -2.95
N VAL A 17 -0.06 -15.65 -1.89
CA VAL A 17 -0.33 -15.17 -0.52
C VAL A 17 -0.09 -13.68 -0.40
N VAL A 18 1.03 -13.18 -0.94
CA VAL A 18 1.34 -11.74 -0.97
C VAL A 18 0.29 -10.99 -1.78
N ALA A 19 -0.04 -11.47 -2.99
CA ALA A 19 -1.05 -10.83 -3.84
C ALA A 19 -2.40 -10.75 -3.14
N LEU A 20 -2.87 -11.84 -2.56
CA LEU A 20 -4.14 -11.90 -1.85
C LEU A 20 -4.14 -10.98 -0.63
N SER A 21 -3.08 -10.99 0.17
CA SER A 21 -2.94 -10.10 1.33
C SER A 21 -2.96 -8.63 0.92
N VAL A 22 -2.20 -8.25 -0.12
CA VAL A 22 -2.16 -6.87 -0.62
C VAL A 22 -3.50 -6.46 -1.22
N LEU A 23 -4.22 -7.37 -1.90
CA LEU A 23 -5.53 -7.09 -2.46
C LEU A 23 -6.56 -6.84 -1.36
N LEU A 24 -6.56 -7.69 -0.32
CA LEU A 24 -7.52 -7.60 0.80
C LEU A 24 -7.23 -6.44 1.74
N ASP A 25 -5.99 -5.96 1.84
CA ASP A 25 -5.55 -4.88 2.70
C ASP A 25 -6.33 -3.57 2.50
N VAL A 26 -6.84 -3.33 1.29
CA VAL A 26 -7.70 -2.16 1.03
C VAL A 26 -9.03 -2.21 1.78
N PHE A 27 -9.53 -3.40 2.10
CA PHE A 27 -10.78 -3.62 2.83
C PHE A 27 -10.53 -3.83 4.31
N LEU A 28 -9.42 -4.48 4.65
CA LEU A 28 -9.02 -4.84 6.00
C LEU A 28 -7.65 -4.20 6.30
N PRO A 29 -7.60 -2.91 6.66
CA PRO A 29 -6.33 -2.18 6.86
C PRO A 29 -5.52 -2.68 8.07
N VAL A 30 -5.98 -3.73 8.74
CA VAL A 30 -5.29 -4.45 9.82
C VAL A 30 -4.38 -5.54 9.27
N LEU A 31 -4.55 -5.95 8.00
CA LEU A 31 -3.71 -6.99 7.40
C LEU A 31 -2.26 -6.49 7.26
N PRO A 32 -1.29 -7.26 7.75
CA PRO A 32 0.12 -6.87 7.71
C PRO A 32 0.76 -7.13 6.34
N SER A 33 0.12 -6.67 5.25
CA SER A 33 0.58 -6.91 3.88
C SER A 33 2.01 -6.41 3.64
N GLY A 34 2.37 -5.26 4.23
CA GLY A 34 3.72 -4.71 4.17
C GLY A 34 4.75 -5.61 4.88
N VAL A 35 4.37 -6.21 6.00
CA VAL A 35 5.23 -7.16 6.73
C VAL A 35 5.48 -8.41 5.88
N LEU A 36 4.45 -8.95 5.21
CA LEU A 36 4.60 -10.10 4.33
C LEU A 36 5.53 -9.82 3.14
N VAL A 37 5.41 -8.63 2.52
CA VAL A 37 6.30 -8.23 1.42
C VAL A 37 7.74 -8.07 1.92
N ILE A 38 7.94 -7.42 3.08
CA ILE A 38 9.26 -7.23 3.68
C ILE A 38 9.89 -8.58 4.02
N THR A 39 9.16 -9.50 4.69
CA THR A 39 9.70 -10.81 5.07
C THR A 39 10.03 -11.68 3.86
N ALA A 40 9.22 -11.65 2.80
CA ALA A 40 9.50 -12.35 1.55
C ALA A 40 10.77 -11.79 0.87
N ALA A 41 10.96 -10.47 0.87
CA ALA A 41 12.15 -9.83 0.30
C ALA A 41 13.41 -10.08 1.16
N THR A 42 13.28 -10.11 2.49
CA THR A 42 14.39 -10.47 3.40
C THR A 42 14.84 -11.92 3.18
N ALA A 43 13.89 -12.82 3.00
CA ALA A 43 14.21 -14.22 2.69
C ALA A 43 14.88 -14.38 1.34
N ALA A 44 14.46 -13.58 0.33
CA ALA A 44 15.12 -13.52 -0.98
C ALA A 44 16.58 -13.05 -0.86
N ALA A 45 16.84 -12.01 -0.03
CA ALA A 45 18.20 -11.52 0.23
C ALA A 45 19.07 -12.59 0.91
N ALA A 46 18.54 -13.31 1.89
CA ALA A 46 19.25 -14.37 2.60
C ALA A 46 19.60 -15.56 1.68
N GLY A 47 18.69 -15.92 0.79
CA GLY A 47 18.91 -17.00 -0.19
C GLY A 47 19.99 -16.67 -1.22
N SER A 48 20.17 -15.40 -1.55
CA SER A 48 21.20 -14.96 -2.50
C SER A 48 22.63 -14.99 -1.94
N THR A 49 22.79 -15.00 -0.62
CA THR A 49 24.11 -14.99 0.05
C THR A 49 24.68 -16.42 0.31
N THR A 50 23.86 -17.46 0.18
CA THR A 50 24.25 -18.85 0.50
C THR A 50 24.68 -19.67 -0.71
N VAL A 51 24.98 -19.05 -1.86
CA VAL A 51 25.39 -19.77 -3.08
C VAL A 51 26.89 -20.06 -3.05
N THR A 52 27.29 -21.03 -2.23
CA THR A 52 28.49 -21.85 -2.45
C THR A 52 28.06 -23.31 -2.45
N GLY A 53 27.67 -23.82 -3.62
CA GLY A 53 27.75 -25.26 -3.90
C GLY A 53 26.53 -26.15 -3.60
N GLN A 54 25.35 -25.61 -3.30
CA GLN A 54 24.12 -26.43 -3.16
C GLN A 54 22.99 -25.91 -4.04
N VAL A 55 22.17 -26.86 -4.51
CA VAL A 55 20.99 -26.68 -5.40
C VAL A 55 20.26 -25.37 -5.13
N PRO A 56 19.97 -24.56 -6.16
CA PRO A 56 19.27 -23.30 -5.97
C PRO A 56 17.91 -23.57 -5.30
N ARG A 57 17.76 -23.23 -4.02
CA ARG A 57 16.43 -23.01 -3.46
C ARG A 57 15.82 -21.91 -4.30
N GLU A 58 14.63 -22.12 -4.80
CA GLU A 58 13.90 -21.11 -5.57
C GLU A 58 13.69 -19.88 -4.68
N VAL A 59 14.62 -18.94 -4.81
CA VAL A 59 14.56 -17.66 -4.07
C VAL A 59 13.54 -16.79 -4.80
N PRO A 60 12.59 -16.16 -4.09
CA PRO A 60 11.65 -15.28 -4.73
C PRO A 60 12.36 -14.19 -5.54
N SER A 61 12.02 -14.05 -6.81
CA SER A 61 12.54 -12.97 -7.63
C SER A 61 11.97 -11.64 -7.11
N LEU A 62 12.84 -10.72 -6.70
CA LEU A 62 12.45 -9.41 -6.18
C LEU A 62 11.60 -8.61 -7.18
N LEU A 63 11.93 -8.74 -8.48
CA LEU A 63 11.16 -8.07 -9.53
C LEU A 63 9.74 -8.64 -9.64
N ILE A 64 9.61 -9.97 -9.61
CA ILE A 64 8.30 -10.63 -9.64
C ILE A 64 7.50 -10.24 -8.39
N LEU A 65 8.14 -10.16 -7.22
CA LEU A 65 7.50 -9.74 -5.98
C LEU A 65 6.98 -8.31 -6.06
N ILE A 66 7.76 -7.37 -6.60
CA ILE A 66 7.34 -5.98 -6.82
C ILE A 66 6.14 -5.93 -7.79
N LEU A 67 6.24 -6.61 -8.92
CA LEU A 67 5.18 -6.62 -9.94
C LEU A 67 3.89 -7.25 -9.38
N CYS A 68 4.01 -8.36 -8.67
CA CYS A 68 2.89 -9.04 -8.04
C CYS A 68 2.21 -8.16 -6.97
N ALA A 69 2.99 -7.56 -6.08
CA ALA A 69 2.46 -6.66 -5.06
C ALA A 69 1.84 -5.39 -5.66
N ALA A 70 2.47 -4.80 -6.68
CA ALA A 70 1.96 -3.61 -7.35
C ALA A 70 0.66 -3.89 -8.10
N THR A 71 0.60 -4.99 -8.88
CA THR A 71 -0.61 -5.37 -9.62
C THR A 71 -1.77 -5.73 -8.70
N ALA A 72 -1.53 -6.54 -7.67
CA ALA A 72 -2.53 -6.86 -6.65
C ALA A 72 -3.06 -5.60 -5.96
N SER A 73 -2.17 -4.64 -5.72
CA SER A 73 -2.51 -3.36 -5.14
C SER A 73 -3.45 -2.55 -6.02
N VAL A 74 -3.12 -2.40 -7.30
CA VAL A 74 -3.95 -1.66 -8.28
C VAL A 74 -5.32 -2.33 -8.44
N LEU A 75 -5.33 -3.67 -8.48
CA LEU A 75 -6.58 -4.43 -8.55
C LEU A 75 -7.46 -4.20 -7.30
N GLY A 76 -6.87 -4.24 -6.11
CA GLY A 76 -7.58 -3.95 -4.87
C GLY A 76 -8.16 -2.53 -4.86
N ASP A 77 -7.38 -1.54 -5.25
CA ASP A 77 -7.82 -0.15 -5.36
C ASP A 77 -8.95 0.01 -6.38
N LEU A 78 -8.87 -0.67 -7.52
CA LEU A 78 -9.89 -0.64 -8.55
C LEU A 78 -11.19 -1.31 -8.10
N VAL A 79 -11.10 -2.43 -7.36
CA VAL A 79 -12.27 -3.10 -6.78
C VAL A 79 -12.93 -2.20 -5.74
N ALA A 80 -12.15 -1.61 -4.82
CA ALA A 80 -12.66 -0.66 -3.82
C ALA A 80 -13.33 0.55 -4.48
N TYR A 81 -12.68 1.14 -5.48
CA TYR A 81 -13.23 2.24 -6.29
C TYR A 81 -14.57 1.84 -6.94
N ARG A 82 -14.64 0.67 -7.60
CA ARG A 82 -15.86 0.19 -8.26
C ARG A 82 -16.98 -0.10 -7.28
N LEU A 83 -16.68 -0.69 -6.14
CA LEU A 83 -17.66 -0.95 -5.08
C LEU A 83 -18.23 0.36 -4.53
N ALA A 84 -17.38 1.34 -4.23
CA ALA A 84 -17.82 2.64 -3.76
C ALA A 84 -18.67 3.37 -4.82
N ARG A 85 -18.27 3.29 -6.08
CA ARG A 85 -19.01 3.90 -7.20
C ARG A 85 -20.38 3.25 -7.44
N ARG A 86 -20.48 1.92 -7.23
CA ARG A 86 -21.74 1.15 -7.40
C ARG A 86 -22.61 1.19 -6.15
N GLY A 87 -22.02 1.44 -4.99
CA GLY A 87 -22.71 1.41 -3.69
C GLY A 87 -23.81 2.47 -3.53
N GLY A 88 -23.82 3.51 -4.41
CA GLY A 88 -24.87 4.50 -4.51
C GLY A 88 -25.32 5.07 -3.15
N ASP A 89 -26.61 5.27 -2.97
CA ASP A 89 -27.22 5.90 -1.79
C ASP A 89 -26.95 5.17 -0.47
N ARG A 90 -26.66 3.87 -0.49
CA ARG A 90 -26.33 3.11 0.74
C ARG A 90 -24.95 3.47 1.24
N PHE A 91 -23.99 3.61 0.34
CA PHE A 91 -22.62 3.98 0.67
C PHE A 91 -22.54 5.46 1.07
N ASP A 92 -23.25 6.34 0.36
CA ASP A 92 -23.36 7.76 0.67
C ASP A 92 -24.00 7.98 2.04
N ARG A 93 -25.04 7.23 2.39
CA ARG A 93 -25.63 7.26 3.73
C ARG A 93 -24.68 6.75 4.82
N ALA A 94 -23.87 5.73 4.54
CA ALA A 94 -22.88 5.22 5.50
C ALA A 94 -21.77 6.26 5.76
N ILE A 95 -21.31 6.95 4.71
CA ILE A 95 -20.33 8.05 4.84
C ILE A 95 -20.94 9.25 5.57
N ALA A 96 -22.18 9.64 5.24
CA ALA A 96 -22.86 10.77 5.83
C ALA A 96 -23.09 10.62 7.35
N ARG A 97 -23.16 9.38 7.85
CA ARG A 97 -23.23 9.09 9.29
C ARG A 97 -21.97 9.48 10.07
N SER A 98 -20.83 9.68 9.39
CA SER A 98 -19.59 10.05 10.04
C SER A 98 -19.07 11.38 9.51
N ARG A 99 -19.14 12.43 10.36
CA ARG A 99 -18.58 13.76 10.05
C ARG A 99 -17.10 13.72 9.64
N ARG A 100 -16.33 12.75 10.16
CA ARG A 100 -14.92 12.55 9.80
C ARG A 100 -14.77 12.05 8.36
N LEU A 101 -15.57 11.06 7.97
CA LEU A 101 -15.56 10.50 6.62
C LEU A 101 -16.05 11.51 5.58
N THR A 102 -17.11 12.25 5.87
CA THR A 102 -17.63 13.31 4.99
C THR A 102 -16.58 14.41 4.76
N LYS A 103 -15.92 14.88 5.82
CA LYS A 103 -14.82 15.85 5.68
C LYS A 103 -13.63 15.29 4.91
N ALA A 104 -13.26 14.03 5.14
CA ALA A 104 -12.18 13.37 4.40
C ALA A 104 -12.54 13.23 2.91
N GLN A 105 -13.76 12.82 2.59
CA GLN A 105 -14.25 12.71 1.21
C GLN A 105 -14.25 14.07 0.49
N ALA A 106 -14.75 15.11 1.13
CA ALA A 106 -14.76 16.46 0.56
C ALA A 106 -13.33 16.99 0.29
N ARG A 107 -12.40 16.80 1.25
CA ARG A 107 -10.99 17.16 1.10
C ARG A 107 -10.32 16.37 -0.03
N LEU A 108 -10.53 15.05 -0.06
CA LEU A 108 -10.01 14.20 -1.14
C LEU A 108 -10.57 14.60 -2.50
N GLY A 109 -11.88 14.84 -2.59
CA GLY A 109 -12.54 15.27 -3.82
C GLY A 109 -11.93 16.57 -4.35
N SER A 110 -11.78 17.59 -3.50
CA SER A 110 -11.22 18.90 -3.89
C SER A 110 -9.73 18.80 -4.23
N THR A 111 -8.94 17.97 -3.57
CA THR A 111 -7.50 17.83 -3.81
C THR A 111 -7.23 17.03 -5.09
N LEU A 112 -7.99 15.95 -5.32
CA LEU A 112 -7.92 15.20 -6.59
C LEU A 112 -8.38 16.05 -7.77
N ALA A 113 -9.36 16.96 -7.59
CA ALA A 113 -9.84 17.87 -8.62
C ALA A 113 -8.76 18.84 -9.09
N ARG A 114 -7.86 19.25 -8.20
CA ARG A 114 -6.77 20.18 -8.47
C ARG A 114 -5.47 19.53 -8.91
N GLY A 115 -5.51 18.31 -9.44
CA GLY A 115 -4.32 17.57 -9.90
C GLY A 115 -3.51 16.93 -8.77
N GLY A 116 -4.11 16.78 -7.59
CA GLY A 116 -3.44 16.24 -6.40
C GLY A 116 -3.16 14.73 -6.42
N GLY A 117 -2.71 14.19 -7.55
CA GLY A 117 -2.30 12.79 -7.66
C GLY A 117 -1.19 12.41 -6.67
N ALA A 118 -0.32 13.36 -6.32
CA ALA A 118 0.66 13.18 -5.25
C ALA A 118 0.02 12.80 -3.90
N LEU A 119 -1.22 13.25 -3.65
CA LEU A 119 -1.95 12.84 -2.44
C LEU A 119 -2.26 11.34 -2.43
N VAL A 120 -2.56 10.74 -3.59
CA VAL A 120 -2.80 9.30 -3.72
C VAL A 120 -1.55 8.53 -3.31
N VAL A 121 -0.38 9.00 -3.76
CA VAL A 121 0.92 8.39 -3.43
C VAL A 121 1.22 8.53 -1.93
N ILE A 122 1.11 9.73 -1.38
CA ILE A 122 1.40 9.99 0.04
C ILE A 122 0.42 9.26 0.95
N ALA A 123 -0.87 9.26 0.60
CA ALA A 123 -1.90 8.58 1.38
C ALA A 123 -1.65 7.07 1.51
N ARG A 124 -0.92 6.47 0.56
CA ARG A 124 -0.60 5.05 0.61
C ARG A 124 0.27 4.66 1.79
N PHE A 125 1.11 5.56 2.26
CA PHE A 125 1.95 5.35 3.42
C PHE A 125 1.23 5.65 4.75
N ALA A 126 0.08 6.32 4.70
CA ALA A 126 -0.71 6.59 5.90
C ALA A 126 -1.60 5.40 6.28
N PRO A 127 -1.77 5.09 7.57
CA PRO A 127 -2.70 4.05 8.02
C PRO A 127 -4.10 4.29 7.46
N ALA A 128 -4.70 3.27 6.84
CA ALA A 128 -5.99 3.33 6.15
C ALA A 128 -6.10 4.39 5.02
N GLY A 129 -5.03 5.14 4.72
CA GLY A 129 -5.04 6.20 3.70
C GLY A 129 -5.36 5.65 2.31
N ARG A 130 -4.84 4.47 1.97
CA ARG A 130 -5.14 3.74 0.74
C ARG A 130 -6.63 3.49 0.58
N SER A 131 -7.27 2.91 1.60
CA SER A 131 -8.71 2.59 1.58
C SER A 131 -9.55 3.87 1.44
N VAL A 132 -9.22 4.90 2.20
CA VAL A 132 -9.93 6.19 2.16
C VAL A 132 -9.83 6.83 0.77
N VAL A 133 -8.66 6.80 0.13
CA VAL A 133 -8.47 7.39 -1.20
C VAL A 133 -9.20 6.58 -2.28
N SER A 134 -9.10 5.25 -2.27
CA SER A 134 -9.71 4.40 -3.28
C SER A 134 -11.24 4.41 -3.19
N LEU A 135 -11.79 4.28 -1.98
CA LEU A 135 -13.22 4.39 -1.73
C LEU A 135 -13.73 5.82 -1.97
N GLY A 136 -13.00 6.84 -1.53
CA GLY A 136 -13.34 8.24 -1.71
C GLY A 136 -13.36 8.68 -3.17
N ALA A 137 -12.41 8.22 -3.99
CA ALA A 137 -12.38 8.48 -5.43
C ALA A 137 -13.59 7.83 -6.14
N GLY A 138 -13.97 6.62 -5.73
CA GLY A 138 -15.16 5.91 -6.23
C GLY A 138 -16.46 6.62 -5.87
N ALA A 139 -16.62 7.01 -4.59
CA ALA A 139 -17.79 7.72 -4.09
C ALA A 139 -17.94 9.11 -4.72
N ALA A 140 -16.81 9.81 -4.93
CA ALA A 140 -16.80 11.09 -5.64
C ALA A 140 -17.03 10.95 -7.18
N ARG A 141 -17.29 9.74 -7.67
CA ARG A 141 -17.52 9.42 -9.10
C ARG A 141 -16.43 9.97 -10.05
N ARG A 142 -15.18 10.04 -9.57
CA ARG A 142 -14.05 10.51 -10.39
C ARG A 142 -13.84 9.57 -11.57
N ARG A 143 -13.23 10.09 -12.64
CA ARG A 143 -12.89 9.27 -13.81
C ARG A 143 -11.79 8.28 -13.46
N VAL A 144 -11.96 7.00 -13.81
CA VAL A 144 -10.95 5.95 -13.60
C VAL A 144 -9.61 6.34 -14.19
N ARG A 145 -9.62 6.96 -15.37
CA ARG A 145 -8.41 7.43 -16.08
C ARG A 145 -7.59 8.48 -15.32
N GLU A 146 -8.21 9.21 -14.42
CA GLU A 146 -7.54 10.21 -13.57
C GLU A 146 -6.98 9.57 -12.28
N PHE A 147 -7.65 8.56 -11.75
CA PHE A 147 -7.28 7.90 -10.51
C PHE A 147 -6.26 6.76 -10.71
N LEU A 148 -6.47 5.93 -11.73
CA LEU A 148 -5.72 4.68 -11.92
C LEU A 148 -4.21 4.88 -12.11
N PRO A 149 -3.71 5.86 -12.90
CA PRO A 149 -2.27 6.06 -13.06
C PRO A 149 -1.58 6.40 -11.73
N TRP A 150 -2.22 7.22 -10.91
CA TRP A 150 -1.69 7.59 -9.60
C TRP A 150 -1.75 6.44 -8.59
N SER A 151 -2.80 5.61 -8.64
CA SER A 151 -2.87 4.37 -7.86
C SER A 151 -1.78 3.38 -8.29
N ALA A 152 -1.54 3.23 -9.59
CA ALA A 152 -0.49 2.38 -10.12
C ALA A 152 0.90 2.86 -9.68
N LEU A 153 1.18 4.16 -9.85
CA LEU A 153 2.43 4.77 -9.40
C LEU A 153 2.63 4.57 -7.88
N ALA A 154 1.59 4.84 -7.10
CA ALA A 154 1.62 4.64 -5.65
C ALA A 154 1.88 3.18 -5.28
N GLY A 155 1.28 2.23 -6.02
CA GLY A 155 1.48 0.80 -5.84
C GLY A 155 2.92 0.37 -6.11
N VAL A 156 3.51 0.83 -7.21
CA VAL A 156 4.90 0.55 -7.56
C VAL A 156 5.87 1.14 -6.55
N ILE A 157 5.70 2.42 -6.18
CA ILE A 157 6.55 3.08 -5.18
C ILE A 157 6.49 2.35 -3.84
N TRP A 158 5.29 1.98 -3.38
CA TRP A 158 5.11 1.28 -2.13
C TRP A 158 5.72 -0.13 -2.16
N ALA A 159 5.49 -0.88 -3.25
CA ALA A 159 6.04 -2.23 -3.40
C ALA A 159 7.57 -2.19 -3.49
N GLY A 160 8.13 -1.27 -4.30
CA GLY A 160 9.57 -1.08 -4.40
C GLY A 160 10.21 -0.67 -3.07
N TYR A 161 9.57 0.24 -2.35
CA TYR A 161 10.00 0.66 -1.01
C TYR A 161 9.99 -0.52 -0.01
N SER A 162 8.90 -1.29 0.04
CA SER A 162 8.76 -2.42 0.95
C SER A 162 9.75 -3.55 0.64
N VAL A 163 9.93 -3.86 -0.65
CA VAL A 163 10.92 -4.86 -1.11
C VAL A 163 12.34 -4.36 -0.84
N GLY A 164 12.62 -3.09 -1.10
CA GLY A 164 13.91 -2.46 -0.79
C GLY A 164 14.26 -2.55 0.69
N LEU A 165 13.31 -2.21 1.57
CA LEU A 165 13.49 -2.36 3.03
C LEU A 165 13.82 -3.80 3.43
N GLY A 166 13.08 -4.78 2.87
CA GLY A 166 13.32 -6.18 3.15
C GLY A 166 14.69 -6.66 2.66
N TYR A 167 15.04 -6.29 1.43
CA TYR A 167 16.32 -6.67 0.82
C TYR A 167 17.52 -6.08 1.54
N PHE A 168 17.57 -4.75 1.70
CA PHE A 168 18.68 -4.08 2.39
C PHE A 168 18.73 -4.43 3.88
N GLY A 169 17.56 -4.54 4.53
CA GLY A 169 17.48 -5.01 5.92
C GLY A 169 18.04 -6.42 6.06
N GLY A 170 17.75 -7.32 5.12
CA GLY A 170 18.30 -8.68 5.10
C GLY A 170 19.80 -8.72 4.87
N GLN A 171 20.33 -7.86 4.00
CA GLN A 171 21.76 -7.80 3.71
C GLN A 171 22.59 -7.18 4.84
N TRP A 172 22.11 -6.08 5.42
CA TRP A 172 22.91 -5.31 6.41
C TRP A 172 22.76 -5.83 7.83
N LEU A 173 21.60 -6.33 8.20
CA LEU A 173 21.28 -6.79 9.56
C LEU A 173 21.20 -8.32 9.66
N GLY A 174 21.48 -9.01 8.55
CA GLY A 174 21.30 -10.46 8.41
C GLY A 174 19.82 -10.84 8.33
N ALA A 175 19.55 -12.09 7.95
CA ALA A 175 18.19 -12.66 7.94
C ALA A 175 17.67 -12.93 9.36
N SER A 176 17.93 -12.00 10.28
CA SER A 176 17.52 -12.06 11.67
C SER A 176 16.18 -11.36 11.87
N TRP A 177 15.48 -11.75 12.93
CA TRP A 177 14.26 -11.07 13.35
C TRP A 177 14.47 -9.55 13.60
N VAL A 178 15.72 -9.15 13.96
CA VAL A 178 16.08 -7.73 14.16
C VAL A 178 16.02 -6.96 12.86
N GLY A 179 16.58 -7.50 11.75
CA GLY A 179 16.52 -6.87 10.44
C GLY A 179 15.08 -6.69 9.95
N ALA A 180 14.25 -7.71 10.13
CA ALA A 180 12.84 -7.63 9.80
C ALA A 180 12.11 -6.58 10.66
N ALA A 181 12.39 -6.54 11.97
CA ALA A 181 11.79 -5.57 12.88
C ALA A 181 12.16 -4.13 12.51
N VAL A 182 13.45 -3.85 12.26
CA VAL A 182 13.91 -2.52 11.84
C VAL A 182 13.22 -2.08 10.54
N SER A 183 13.10 -2.97 9.56
CA SER A 183 12.42 -2.69 8.29
C SER A 183 10.93 -2.41 8.49
N VAL A 184 10.27 -3.13 9.38
CA VAL A 184 8.87 -2.89 9.75
C VAL A 184 8.72 -1.55 10.47
N PHE A 185 9.61 -1.20 11.41
CA PHE A 185 9.60 0.10 12.06
C PHE A 185 9.84 1.25 11.07
N ALA A 186 10.73 1.08 10.09
CA ALA A 186 10.93 2.06 9.03
C ALA A 186 9.66 2.25 8.17
N LEU A 187 8.93 1.17 7.88
CA LEU A 187 7.66 1.24 7.17
C LEU A 187 6.61 2.04 7.96
N PHE A 188 6.47 1.76 9.25
CA PHE A 188 5.57 2.51 10.14
C PHE A 188 6.00 3.97 10.32
N GLY A 189 7.30 4.24 10.39
CA GLY A 189 7.87 5.58 10.45
C GLY A 189 7.52 6.42 9.21
N ALA A 190 7.67 5.83 8.02
CA ALA A 190 7.24 6.47 6.78
C ALA A 190 5.73 6.74 6.77
N GLY A 191 4.92 5.81 7.27
CA GLY A 191 3.48 5.97 7.43
C GLY A 191 3.11 7.12 8.38
N ALA A 192 3.78 7.20 9.52
CA ALA A 192 3.58 8.28 10.48
C ALA A 192 4.00 9.64 9.91
N LEU A 193 5.12 9.70 9.20
CA LEU A 193 5.59 10.90 8.51
C LEU A 193 4.60 11.35 7.43
N ALA A 194 4.10 10.42 6.62
CA ALA A 194 3.10 10.71 5.60
C ALA A 194 1.81 11.27 6.23
N ALA A 195 1.34 10.67 7.33
CA ALA A 195 0.17 11.14 8.07
C ALA A 195 0.41 12.55 8.65
N TYR A 196 1.59 12.81 9.19
CA TYR A 196 1.97 14.12 9.71
C TYR A 196 1.99 15.20 8.61
N VAL A 197 2.62 14.91 7.47
CA VAL A 197 2.66 15.83 6.31
C VAL A 197 1.26 16.15 5.80
N MET A 198 0.39 15.13 5.73
CA MET A 198 -1.01 15.34 5.31
C MET A 198 -1.79 16.21 6.30
N ARG A 199 -1.50 16.11 7.59
CA ARG A 199 -2.16 16.95 8.62
C ARG A 199 -1.71 18.41 8.56
N ARG A 200 -0.44 18.67 8.21
CA ARG A 200 0.13 20.02 8.15
C ARG A 200 -0.20 20.80 6.88
N ARG A 201 -0.70 20.15 5.81
CA ARG A 201 -1.11 20.88 4.61
C ARG A 201 -2.36 21.71 4.95
N PRO A 202 -2.30 23.07 4.88
CA PRO A 202 -3.45 23.92 5.16
C PRO A 202 -4.59 23.60 4.20
N ALA A 203 -5.82 23.67 4.69
CA ALA A 203 -6.98 23.62 3.80
C ALA A 203 -6.87 24.82 2.85
N PRO A 204 -7.08 24.62 1.52
CA PRO A 204 -7.11 25.75 0.60
C PRO A 204 -8.20 26.72 1.07
N GLN A 205 -7.81 27.99 1.22
CA GLN A 205 -8.78 29.05 1.52
C GLN A 205 -9.82 29.06 0.39
N PRO A 206 -11.13 29.20 0.72
CA PRO A 206 -12.14 29.49 -0.30
C PRO A 206 -11.72 30.78 -1.00
N ALA A 207 -11.76 30.75 -2.35
CA ALA A 207 -11.53 31.96 -3.13
C ALA A 207 -12.52 33.02 -2.59
N THR A 208 -11.99 34.12 -2.09
CA THR A 208 -12.78 35.33 -1.82
C THR A 208 -13.35 35.75 -3.18
N GLU A 209 -14.66 35.61 -3.33
CA GLU A 209 -15.39 36.21 -4.46
C GLU A 209 -15.10 37.69 -4.44
N PRO A 210 -14.65 38.29 -5.57
CA PRO A 210 -14.55 39.74 -5.68
C PRO A 210 -15.98 40.34 -5.67
N ALA A 211 -16.17 41.31 -4.79
CA ALA A 211 -17.42 42.06 -4.67
C ALA A 211 -17.68 42.87 -5.92
#